data_d4697b05c445ef8c707a9aee66130832
#
_entry.id   d4697b05c445ef8c707a9aee66130832
#
_cell.length_a   1.000
_cell.length_b   1.000
_cell.length_c   1.000
_cell.angle_alpha   90.00
_cell.angle_beta   90.00
_cell.angle_gamma   90.00
#
_symmetry.space_group_name_H-M   'P 1'
#
loop_
_entity.id
_entity.type
_entity.pdbx_description
1 polymer ?
#
loop_
_entity_poly.entity_id
_entity_poly.type
_entity_poly.pdbx_seq_one_letter_code
_entity_poly.pdbx_strand_id
1 'polypeptide(L)'
;NTTVTLTIGSQTWSGVTDESFGAVSFYLQPFDVQTGQTVTLSGGGYTKIHIVRNLSVTSIDEVNDILAGTAKANNELSVRACNNSCQTLTAMANASGIWNANFYGLVDIIAGSSGWISQYDDDGDYTRITWELVNPYFEVHPNSDRVNGYDWTPETPVTLHIDGVLKATVE
;
A
#
# COMPACT_ATOMS: atom_id res chain seq x y z
N ASN A 1 20.99 21.02 3.14
CA ASN A 1 21.63 19.69 3.16
C ASN A 1 21.99 19.29 4.59
N THR A 2 21.23 18.40 5.19
CA THR A 2 21.49 17.89 6.54
C THR A 2 21.73 16.37 6.44
N THR A 3 22.77 15.88 7.10
CA THR A 3 22.94 14.43 7.25
C THR A 3 21.92 13.91 8.24
N VAL A 4 21.20 12.87 7.84
CA VAL A 4 20.20 12.17 8.63
C VAL A 4 20.59 10.71 8.75
N THR A 5 20.47 10.15 9.94
CA THR A 5 20.76 8.76 10.24
C THR A 5 19.44 8.05 10.58
N LEU A 6 19.19 6.94 9.88
CA LEU A 6 18.12 5.99 10.16
C LEU A 6 18.69 4.80 10.93
N THR A 7 18.02 4.39 12.01
CA THR A 7 18.39 3.19 12.78
C THR A 7 17.16 2.30 12.98
N ILE A 8 17.30 1.00 12.71
CA ILE A 8 16.27 -0.03 12.98
C ILE A 8 17.00 -1.24 13.59
N GLY A 9 16.74 -1.51 14.87
CA GLY A 9 17.49 -2.53 15.62
C GLY A 9 18.99 -2.20 15.67
N SER A 10 19.83 -3.08 15.14
CA SER A 10 21.28 -2.89 15.04
C SER A 10 21.74 -2.33 13.68
N GLN A 11 20.84 -2.12 12.75
CA GLN A 11 21.18 -1.62 11.42
C GLN A 11 21.07 -0.10 11.37
N THR A 12 21.97 0.52 10.62
CA THR A 12 22.07 1.98 10.49
C THR A 12 22.35 2.38 9.05
N TRP A 13 21.63 3.38 8.56
CA TRP A 13 21.82 3.97 7.23
C TRP A 13 21.98 5.49 7.38
N SER A 14 22.75 6.10 6.49
CA SER A 14 22.91 7.56 6.43
C SER A 14 22.45 8.08 5.09
N GLY A 15 21.75 9.21 5.10
CA GLY A 15 21.31 9.95 3.91
C GLY A 15 21.48 11.46 4.10
N VAL A 16 21.31 12.22 3.04
CA VAL A 16 21.35 13.67 3.08
C VAL A 16 20.02 14.20 2.56
N THR A 17 19.46 15.18 3.25
CA THR A 17 18.19 15.81 2.82
C THR A 17 18.39 16.59 1.52
N ASP A 18 17.35 16.58 0.67
CA ASP A 18 17.32 17.49 -0.47
C ASP A 18 17.25 18.97 -0.04
N GLU A 19 17.64 19.86 -0.93
CA GLU A 19 17.71 21.31 -0.63
C GLU A 19 16.34 22.00 -0.67
N SER A 20 15.38 21.42 -1.37
CA SER A 20 14.10 22.08 -1.65
C SER A 20 13.06 21.82 -0.56
N PHE A 21 12.98 20.58 -0.08
CA PHE A 21 11.92 20.14 0.84
C PHE A 21 12.46 19.59 2.17
N GLY A 22 13.80 19.44 2.29
CA GLY A 22 14.41 18.80 3.45
C GLY A 22 14.07 17.30 3.55
N ALA A 23 13.64 16.67 2.45
CA ALA A 23 13.25 15.27 2.41
C ALA A 23 14.47 14.35 2.28
N VAL A 24 14.38 13.15 2.87
CA VAL A 24 15.35 12.07 2.71
C VAL A 24 14.61 10.75 2.54
N SER A 25 15.09 9.89 1.64
CA SER A 25 14.55 8.54 1.43
C SER A 25 15.63 7.51 1.63
N PHE A 26 15.29 6.40 2.28
CA PHE A 26 16.17 5.26 2.50
C PHE A 26 15.60 4.03 1.78
N TYR A 27 16.35 3.47 0.84
CA TYR A 27 16.03 2.21 0.18
C TYR A 27 16.72 1.08 0.95
N LEU A 28 15.95 0.29 1.68
CA LEU A 28 16.49 -0.61 2.70
C LEU A 28 16.76 -2.03 2.20
N GLN A 29 16.36 -2.38 0.97
CA GLN A 29 16.55 -3.74 0.45
C GLN A 29 18.03 -4.20 0.54
N PRO A 30 18.27 -5.44 0.96
CA PRO A 30 17.29 -6.51 1.22
C PRO A 30 16.70 -6.53 2.65
N PHE A 31 16.90 -5.47 3.44
CA PHE A 31 16.33 -5.38 4.80
C PHE A 31 14.81 -5.20 4.72
N ASP A 32 14.09 -6.06 5.42
CA ASP A 32 12.62 -6.05 5.49
C ASP A 32 12.17 -5.44 6.82
N VAL A 33 11.42 -4.34 6.75
CA VAL A 33 10.90 -3.62 7.93
C VAL A 33 9.68 -4.34 8.47
N GLN A 34 9.77 -4.80 9.72
CA GLN A 34 8.73 -5.60 10.37
C GLN A 34 7.88 -4.80 11.36
N THR A 35 6.62 -5.20 11.52
CA THR A 35 5.74 -4.73 12.60
C THR A 35 6.42 -4.87 13.96
N GLY A 36 6.27 -3.84 14.79
CA GLY A 36 6.82 -3.79 16.16
C GLY A 36 8.27 -3.31 16.22
N GLN A 37 8.96 -3.18 15.09
CA GLN A 37 10.30 -2.60 15.09
C GLN A 37 10.24 -1.11 15.44
N THR A 38 11.23 -0.68 16.20
CA THR A 38 11.47 0.75 16.47
C THR A 38 12.35 1.33 15.38
N VAL A 39 11.85 2.35 14.73
CA VAL A 39 12.55 3.16 13.72
C VAL A 39 12.96 4.47 14.39
N THR A 40 14.24 4.80 14.34
CA THR A 40 14.76 6.07 14.84
C THR A 40 15.38 6.84 13.67
N LEU A 41 14.97 8.09 13.51
CA LEU A 41 15.52 9.00 12.51
C LEU A 41 16.12 10.22 13.23
N SER A 42 17.40 10.49 13.03
CA SER A 42 18.10 11.58 13.70
C SER A 42 18.95 12.39 12.74
N GLY A 43 18.94 13.72 12.88
CA GLY A 43 19.71 14.66 12.07
C GLY A 43 19.32 16.11 12.35
N GLY A 44 20.20 17.05 12.11
CA GLY A 44 19.93 18.46 12.27
C GLY A 44 19.54 18.89 13.71
N GLY A 45 19.93 18.12 14.71
CA GLY A 45 19.56 18.38 16.12
C GLY A 45 18.22 17.80 16.55
N TYR A 46 17.52 17.06 15.69
CA TYR A 46 16.24 16.42 15.96
C TYR A 46 16.38 14.89 15.98
N THR A 47 15.56 14.26 16.80
CA THR A 47 15.40 12.79 16.82
C THR A 47 13.91 12.46 16.86
N LYS A 48 13.46 11.61 15.95
CA LYS A 48 12.11 11.09 15.85
C LYS A 48 12.16 9.57 16.02
N ILE A 49 11.17 9.02 16.71
CA ILE A 49 11.09 7.59 17.01
C ILE A 49 9.68 7.11 16.70
N HIS A 50 9.58 6.12 15.83
CA HIS A 50 8.32 5.50 15.47
C HIS A 50 8.38 3.99 15.65
N ILE A 51 7.30 3.39 16.19
CA ILE A 51 7.13 1.94 16.25
C ILE A 51 6.25 1.53 15.08
N VAL A 52 6.77 0.69 14.17
CA VAL A 52 6.03 0.19 13.02
C VAL A 52 4.75 -0.51 13.49
N ARG A 53 3.59 -0.03 13.04
CA ARG A 53 2.28 -0.53 13.47
C ARG A 53 1.88 -1.77 12.69
N ASN A 54 1.11 -2.65 13.33
CA ASN A 54 0.40 -3.72 12.64
C ASN A 54 -0.78 -3.11 11.88
N LEU A 55 -0.61 -2.94 10.57
CA LEU A 55 -1.60 -2.31 9.71
C LEU A 55 -1.82 -3.21 8.48
N SER A 56 -3.07 -3.56 8.19
CA SER A 56 -3.40 -4.39 7.03
C SER A 56 -4.78 -4.05 6.45
N VAL A 57 -4.96 -4.34 5.15
CA VAL A 57 -6.26 -4.51 4.51
C VAL A 57 -6.54 -6.00 4.47
N THR A 58 -7.67 -6.44 5.01
CA THR A 58 -8.06 -7.86 5.05
C THR A 58 -9.23 -8.17 4.13
N SER A 59 -10.02 -7.16 3.75
CA SER A 59 -11.10 -7.31 2.77
C SER A 59 -11.38 -6.01 2.05
N ILE A 60 -11.79 -6.16 0.79
CA ILE A 60 -12.30 -5.11 -0.08
C ILE A 60 -13.65 -5.60 -0.59
N ASP A 61 -14.72 -4.88 -0.29
CA ASP A 61 -16.08 -5.15 -0.75
C ASP A 61 -16.43 -4.16 -1.87
N GLU A 62 -16.30 -4.64 -3.11
CA GLU A 62 -16.55 -3.85 -4.33
C GLU A 62 -18.04 -3.55 -4.54
N VAL A 63 -18.95 -4.32 -3.90
CA VAL A 63 -20.39 -4.10 -4.05
C VAL A 63 -20.89 -2.96 -3.18
N ASN A 64 -20.30 -2.80 -1.99
CA ASN A 64 -20.68 -1.82 -1.00
C ASN A 64 -19.65 -0.70 -0.82
N ASP A 65 -18.56 -0.71 -1.59
CA ASP A 65 -17.45 0.23 -1.52
C ASP A 65 -16.81 0.30 -0.10
N ILE A 66 -16.58 -0.86 0.51
CA ILE A 66 -16.05 -0.93 1.87
C ILE A 66 -14.64 -1.54 1.88
N LEU A 67 -13.71 -0.83 2.51
CA LEU A 67 -12.40 -1.36 2.91
C LEU A 67 -12.44 -1.74 4.38
N ALA A 68 -11.88 -2.90 4.73
CA ALA A 68 -11.72 -3.29 6.12
C ALA A 68 -10.35 -3.95 6.37
N GLY A 69 -9.92 -3.93 7.64
CA GLY A 69 -8.62 -4.50 7.98
C GLY A 69 -8.32 -4.46 9.47
N THR A 70 -7.03 -4.59 9.78
CA THR A 70 -6.53 -4.53 11.16
C THR A 70 -5.54 -3.39 11.35
N ALA A 71 -5.48 -2.87 12.58
CA ALA A 71 -4.60 -1.80 12.99
C ALA A 71 -4.37 -1.86 14.52
N LYS A 72 -3.57 -0.95 15.07
CA LYS A 72 -3.49 -0.79 16.53
C LYS A 72 -4.87 -0.42 17.08
N ALA A 73 -5.32 -1.18 18.07
CA ALA A 73 -6.63 -0.99 18.70
C ALA A 73 -6.83 0.43 19.23
N ASN A 74 -8.08 0.92 19.17
CA ASN A 74 -8.51 2.23 19.67
C ASN A 74 -7.73 3.41 19.06
N ASN A 75 -7.19 3.25 17.86
CA ASN A 75 -6.47 4.32 17.16
C ASN A 75 -7.23 4.73 15.89
N GLU A 76 -7.09 6.00 15.57
CA GLU A 76 -7.57 6.60 14.34
C GLU A 76 -6.66 6.22 13.15
N LEU A 77 -7.28 6.09 11.99
CA LEU A 77 -6.63 5.82 10.71
C LEU A 77 -7.10 6.84 9.66
N SER A 78 -6.19 7.16 8.77
CA SER A 78 -6.53 7.84 7.53
C SER A 78 -6.54 6.80 6.40
N VAL A 79 -7.68 6.64 5.74
CA VAL A 79 -7.92 5.64 4.69
C VAL A 79 -8.23 6.37 3.40
N ARG A 80 -7.45 6.12 2.35
CA ARG A 80 -7.64 6.71 1.03
C ARG A 80 -8.04 5.64 0.02
N ALA A 81 -9.04 5.96 -0.79
CA ALA A 81 -9.41 5.21 -1.98
C ALA A 81 -9.43 6.13 -3.20
N CYS A 82 -8.98 5.61 -4.33
CA CYS A 82 -8.92 6.29 -5.62
C CYS A 82 -9.45 5.38 -6.73
N ASN A 83 -10.36 5.93 -7.52
CA ASN A 83 -10.76 5.46 -8.85
C ASN A 83 -11.23 6.72 -9.60
N ASN A 84 -10.65 7.10 -10.73
CA ASN A 84 -10.89 8.39 -11.42
C ASN A 84 -10.78 9.64 -10.52
N SER A 85 -11.24 9.59 -9.29
CA SER A 85 -11.07 10.59 -8.23
C SER A 85 -10.63 9.91 -6.95
N CYS A 86 -10.14 10.72 -5.99
CA CYS A 86 -9.67 10.18 -4.72
C CYS A 86 -10.42 10.81 -3.55
N GLN A 87 -10.77 9.99 -2.57
CA GLN A 87 -11.31 10.43 -1.28
C GLN A 87 -10.48 9.86 -0.13
N THR A 88 -10.44 10.60 0.96
CA THR A 88 -9.76 10.16 2.19
C THR A 88 -10.76 10.25 3.34
N LEU A 89 -10.94 9.16 4.04
CA LEU A 89 -11.82 9.03 5.19
C LEU A 89 -11.01 8.80 6.47
N THR A 90 -11.57 9.23 7.58
CA THR A 90 -11.11 8.82 8.90
C THR A 90 -11.87 7.57 9.33
N ALA A 91 -11.14 6.54 9.76
CA ALA A 91 -11.70 5.33 10.36
C ALA A 91 -11.12 5.14 11.77
N MET A 92 -11.83 4.42 12.63
CA MET A 92 -11.39 4.09 13.99
C MET A 92 -11.26 2.57 14.12
N ALA A 93 -10.10 2.09 14.51
CA ALA A 93 -9.94 0.71 14.89
C ALA A 93 -10.62 0.46 16.26
N ASN A 94 -11.44 -0.57 16.37
CA ASN A 94 -12.11 -0.95 17.61
C ASN A 94 -11.13 -1.56 18.64
N ALA A 95 -11.63 -1.99 19.81
CA ALA A 95 -10.82 -2.59 20.87
C ALA A 95 -10.11 -3.89 20.46
N SER A 96 -10.57 -4.57 19.39
CA SER A 96 -9.92 -5.75 18.81
C SER A 96 -8.97 -5.39 17.67
N GLY A 97 -8.78 -4.10 17.36
CA GLY A 97 -7.94 -3.63 16.27
C GLY A 97 -8.57 -3.77 14.88
N ILE A 98 -9.87 -4.00 14.78
CA ILE A 98 -10.58 -4.11 13.50
C ILE A 98 -11.10 -2.73 13.11
N TRP A 99 -10.90 -2.35 11.86
CA TRP A 99 -11.40 -1.10 11.28
C TRP A 99 -12.15 -1.36 9.97
N ASN A 100 -13.03 -0.44 9.60
CA ASN A 100 -13.62 -0.35 8.26
C ASN A 100 -13.78 1.11 7.84
N ALA A 101 -13.79 1.34 6.51
CA ALA A 101 -14.07 2.62 5.90
C ALA A 101 -15.04 2.41 4.74
N ASN A 102 -16.17 3.12 4.76
CA ASN A 102 -17.23 3.01 3.78
C ASN A 102 -17.14 4.19 2.80
N PHE A 103 -16.85 3.90 1.54
CA PHE A 103 -16.71 4.85 0.44
C PHE A 103 -17.98 4.95 -0.43
N TYR A 104 -19.07 4.27 -0.05
CA TYR A 104 -20.30 4.28 -0.81
C TYR A 104 -20.77 5.71 -1.16
N GLY A 105 -21.00 5.97 -2.44
CA GLY A 105 -21.36 7.30 -2.96
C GLY A 105 -20.22 8.32 -3.00
N LEU A 106 -18.99 7.94 -2.63
CA LEU A 106 -17.80 8.80 -2.65
C LEU A 106 -16.77 8.34 -3.68
N VAL A 107 -16.44 7.05 -3.66
CA VAL A 107 -15.54 6.39 -4.62
C VAL A 107 -16.13 5.02 -4.92
N ASP A 108 -16.37 4.73 -6.18
CA ASP A 108 -16.75 3.41 -6.68
C ASP A 108 -15.50 2.52 -6.69
N ILE A 109 -15.43 1.55 -5.78
CA ILE A 109 -14.28 0.66 -5.62
C ILE A 109 -14.45 -0.53 -6.55
N ILE A 110 -13.72 -0.52 -7.65
CA ILE A 110 -13.74 -1.53 -8.70
C ILE A 110 -12.33 -1.95 -9.08
N ALA A 111 -12.18 -2.93 -9.95
CA ALA A 111 -10.87 -3.34 -10.50
C ALA A 111 -10.06 -2.12 -10.99
N GLY A 112 -8.80 -2.02 -10.60
CA GLY A 112 -7.91 -0.88 -10.83
C GLY A 112 -7.99 0.22 -9.76
N SER A 113 -8.92 0.14 -8.80
CA SER A 113 -8.93 1.04 -7.65
C SER A 113 -7.73 0.78 -6.75
N SER A 114 -7.19 1.85 -6.17
CA SER A 114 -6.02 1.79 -5.32
C SER A 114 -6.05 2.85 -4.22
N GLY A 115 -5.13 2.76 -3.28
CA GLY A 115 -5.01 3.78 -2.26
C GLY A 115 -4.00 3.43 -1.17
N TRP A 116 -4.18 4.03 -0.01
CA TRP A 116 -3.33 3.79 1.14
C TRP A 116 -4.10 3.92 2.46
N ILE A 117 -3.54 3.30 3.49
CA ILE A 117 -3.96 3.45 4.88
C ILE A 117 -2.77 3.94 5.68
N SER A 118 -2.98 4.94 6.53
CA SER A 118 -1.96 5.45 7.46
C SER A 118 -2.48 5.45 8.88
N GLN A 119 -1.65 5.03 9.80
CA GLN A 119 -1.89 5.15 11.23
C GLN A 119 -0.78 5.98 11.87
N TYR A 120 -1.17 7.09 12.46
CA TYR A 120 -0.27 8.06 13.09
C TYR A 120 0.00 7.71 14.55
N ASP A 121 1.11 8.17 15.06
CA ASP A 121 1.39 8.25 16.49
C ASP A 121 1.16 9.68 17.02
N ASP A 122 1.43 9.90 18.30
CA ASP A 122 1.07 11.13 19.00
C ASP A 122 1.90 12.35 18.55
N ASP A 123 3.05 12.14 17.91
CA ASP A 123 3.95 13.20 17.42
C ASP A 123 3.96 13.33 15.89
N GLY A 124 3.03 12.64 15.21
CA GLY A 124 2.72 12.79 13.81
C GLY A 124 3.50 11.89 12.86
N ASP A 125 4.37 11.00 13.36
CA ASP A 125 4.98 9.96 12.57
C ASP A 125 3.96 8.85 12.27
N TYR A 126 4.12 8.11 11.20
CA TYR A 126 3.10 7.13 10.82
C TYR A 126 3.66 5.89 10.11
N THR A 127 2.93 4.79 10.27
CA THR A 127 3.02 3.62 9.38
C THR A 127 2.00 3.77 8.26
N ARG A 128 2.42 3.51 7.03
CA ARG A 128 1.53 3.49 5.84
C ARG A 128 1.71 2.20 5.08
N ILE A 129 0.59 1.66 4.61
CA ILE A 129 0.53 0.59 3.60
C ILE A 129 -0.27 1.05 2.40
N THR A 130 0.00 0.48 1.26
CA THR A 130 -0.80 0.65 0.03
C THR A 130 -1.67 -0.56 -0.22
N TRP A 131 -2.75 -0.38 -0.97
CA TRP A 131 -3.61 -1.44 -1.48
C TRP A 131 -3.99 -1.14 -2.92
N GLU A 132 -4.27 -2.18 -3.66
CA GLU A 132 -4.70 -2.11 -5.06
C GLU A 132 -5.58 -3.30 -5.40
N LEU A 133 -6.63 -3.06 -6.19
CA LEU A 133 -7.40 -4.11 -6.86
C LEU A 133 -6.82 -4.33 -8.25
N VAL A 134 -6.37 -5.54 -8.51
CA VAL A 134 -5.86 -5.92 -9.84
C VAL A 134 -6.92 -5.67 -10.91
N ASN A 135 -6.48 -5.17 -12.06
CA ASN A 135 -7.32 -4.96 -13.22
C ASN A 135 -6.73 -5.70 -14.44
N PRO A 136 -6.86 -7.04 -14.51
CA PRO A 136 -6.27 -7.81 -15.58
C PRO A 136 -6.78 -7.38 -16.96
N TYR A 137 -5.87 -7.22 -17.91
CA TYR A 137 -6.21 -6.94 -19.29
C TYR A 137 -5.33 -7.74 -20.26
N PHE A 138 -5.67 -7.72 -21.52
CA PHE A 138 -4.86 -8.32 -22.56
C PHE A 138 -4.82 -7.47 -23.83
N GLU A 139 -3.76 -7.65 -24.61
CA GLU A 139 -3.56 -7.05 -25.92
C GLU A 139 -3.46 -8.14 -26.98
N VAL A 140 -4.06 -7.89 -28.13
CA VAL A 140 -3.95 -8.76 -29.30
C VAL A 140 -3.12 -8.08 -30.37
N HIS A 141 -2.10 -8.78 -30.88
CA HIS A 141 -1.22 -8.32 -31.94
C HIS A 141 -1.39 -9.21 -33.22
N PRO A 142 -2.37 -8.92 -34.09
CA PRO A 142 -2.66 -9.77 -35.25
C PRO A 142 -1.49 -9.91 -36.22
N ASN A 143 -0.65 -8.88 -36.36
CA ASN A 143 0.49 -8.89 -37.26
C ASN A 143 1.65 -9.80 -36.81
N SER A 144 1.63 -10.26 -35.55
CA SER A 144 2.65 -11.14 -34.99
C SER A 144 2.06 -12.38 -34.31
N ASP A 145 0.77 -12.64 -34.54
CA ASP A 145 0.02 -13.79 -33.99
C ASP A 145 0.22 -13.94 -32.46
N ARG A 146 0.21 -12.81 -31.74
CA ARG A 146 0.53 -12.77 -30.30
C ARG A 146 -0.60 -12.17 -29.48
N VAL A 147 -0.83 -12.75 -28.31
CA VAL A 147 -1.67 -12.21 -27.24
C VAL A 147 -0.80 -12.06 -25.99
N ASN A 148 -0.81 -10.87 -25.37
CA ASN A 148 -0.14 -10.61 -24.11
C ASN A 148 -1.19 -10.33 -23.03
N GLY A 149 -1.06 -10.94 -21.86
CA GLY A 149 -1.85 -10.62 -20.67
C GLY A 149 -1.02 -9.81 -19.68
N TYR A 150 -1.66 -8.89 -18.94
CA TYR A 150 -1.05 -8.00 -17.95
C TYR A 150 -1.89 -7.95 -16.69
N ASP A 151 -1.26 -7.65 -15.57
CA ASP A 151 -1.87 -7.44 -14.26
C ASP A 151 -2.72 -8.63 -13.75
N TRP A 152 -2.42 -9.85 -14.20
CA TRP A 152 -3.00 -11.05 -13.66
C TRP A 152 -2.36 -11.38 -12.30
N THR A 153 -3.14 -11.98 -11.40
CA THR A 153 -2.59 -12.43 -10.12
C THR A 153 -1.43 -13.42 -10.37
N PRO A 154 -0.23 -13.16 -9.79
CA PRO A 154 0.90 -14.08 -9.93
C PRO A 154 0.54 -15.52 -9.52
N GLU A 155 1.20 -16.49 -10.14
CA GLU A 155 1.04 -17.93 -9.84
C GLU A 155 -0.39 -18.47 -10.07
N THR A 156 -1.22 -17.77 -10.85
CA THR A 156 -2.55 -18.26 -11.25
C THR A 156 -2.54 -18.67 -12.71
N PRO A 157 -3.10 -19.86 -13.06
CA PRO A 157 -3.21 -20.29 -14.44
C PRO A 157 -4.11 -19.35 -15.24
N VAL A 158 -3.61 -18.85 -16.37
CA VAL A 158 -4.36 -18.03 -17.32
C VAL A 158 -4.63 -18.84 -18.59
N THR A 159 -5.89 -18.90 -19.02
CA THR A 159 -6.29 -19.65 -20.22
C THR A 159 -6.67 -18.71 -21.36
N LEU A 160 -6.12 -18.99 -22.55
CA LEU A 160 -6.48 -18.31 -23.79
C LEU A 160 -7.48 -19.16 -24.59
N HIS A 161 -8.64 -18.59 -24.91
CA HIS A 161 -9.60 -19.17 -25.85
C HIS A 161 -9.73 -18.25 -27.06
N ILE A 162 -9.77 -18.84 -28.27
CA ILE A 162 -10.09 -18.15 -29.52
C ILE A 162 -11.28 -18.86 -30.14
N ASP A 163 -12.36 -18.13 -30.42
CA ASP A 163 -13.63 -18.66 -30.92
C ASP A 163 -14.18 -19.82 -30.07
N GLY A 164 -14.01 -19.71 -28.74
CA GLY A 164 -14.45 -20.73 -27.77
C GLY A 164 -13.54 -21.97 -27.68
N VAL A 165 -12.47 -22.04 -28.47
CA VAL A 165 -11.52 -23.15 -28.46
C VAL A 165 -10.31 -22.80 -27.60
N LEU A 166 -10.00 -23.65 -26.61
CA LEU A 166 -8.79 -23.52 -25.79
C LEU A 166 -7.53 -23.58 -26.68
N LYS A 167 -6.67 -22.59 -26.61
CA LYS A 167 -5.42 -22.48 -27.37
C LYS A 167 -4.18 -22.63 -26.50
N ALA A 168 -4.21 -22.07 -25.30
CA ALA A 168 -3.08 -22.12 -24.37
C ALA A 168 -3.54 -22.02 -22.93
N THR A 169 -2.73 -22.56 -22.03
CA THR A 169 -2.74 -22.27 -20.59
C THR A 169 -1.31 -21.93 -20.20
N VAL A 170 -1.11 -20.84 -19.50
CA VAL A 170 0.19 -20.38 -18.98
C VAL A 170 0.08 -20.13 -17.49
N GLU A 171 1.17 -20.37 -16.76
CA GLU A 171 1.35 -20.09 -15.33
C GLU A 171 2.38 -18.99 -15.13
#